data_6dbd84468e7e29a504d9e82f23c5ed54
#
_entry.id   6dbd84468e7e29a504d9e82f23c5ed54
#
_cell.length_a   1.000
_cell.length_b   1.000
_cell.length_c   1.000
_cell.angle_alpha   90.00
_cell.angle_beta   90.00
_cell.angle_gamma   90.00
#
_symmetry.space_group_name_H-M   'P 1'
#
loop_
_entity.id
_entity.type
_entity.pdbx_description
1 polymer ?
#
loop_
_entity_poly.entity_id
_entity_poly.type
_entity_poly.pdbx_seq_one_letter_code
_entity_poly.pdbx_strand_id
1 'polypeptide(L)'
;MFLKKHSQPEWTPADRQRERLLLDYFAAETNLEEKAKAATVRKGVIDLYPDGPDKDRAIKDFEAVQHSLLCAIGTVDGLRNDMRSYIAAHEKDFEATARWAVPSVNISSHTIIEKVYRDFFAAR
;
A
#
# COMPACT_ATOMS: atom_id res chain seq x y z
N MET A 1 -36.75 8.92 -15.47
CA MET A 1 -36.30 8.45 -15.35
C MET A 1 -36.00 7.49 -15.43
N PHE A 2 -35.86 7.10 -15.32
CA PHE A 2 -35.60 6.04 -15.41
C PHE A 2 -34.50 5.64 -16.03
N LEU A 3 -33.90 6.03 -16.57
CA LEU A 3 -32.81 5.65 -17.41
C LEU A 3 -31.58 5.36 -16.66
N LYS A 4 -31.19 6.25 -15.82
CA LYS A 4 -29.97 6.04 -15.08
C LYS A 4 -30.03 4.85 -14.17
N LYS A 5 -31.19 4.51 -13.71
CA LYS A 5 -31.31 3.33 -12.93
C LYS A 5 -30.99 2.10 -13.70
N HIS A 6 -31.31 2.11 -14.96
CA HIS A 6 -31.08 0.95 -15.78
C HIS A 6 -29.64 0.83 -16.21
N SER A 7 -28.95 1.95 -16.34
CA SER A 7 -27.58 1.91 -16.81
C SER A 7 -26.60 1.59 -15.71
N GLN A 8 -26.98 1.76 -14.45
CA GLN A 8 -26.09 1.48 -13.35
C GLN A 8 -26.75 0.57 -12.33
N PRO A 9 -26.18 -0.59 -12.10
CA PRO A 9 -26.70 -1.46 -11.07
C PRO A 9 -26.62 -0.75 -9.72
N GLU A 10 -27.56 -1.04 -8.88
CA GLU A 10 -27.59 -0.45 -7.57
C GLU A 10 -26.55 -1.15 -6.70
N TRP A 11 -25.72 -0.39 -6.03
CA TRP A 11 -24.68 -0.96 -5.20
C TRP A 11 -25.27 -1.49 -3.90
N THR A 12 -24.86 -2.69 -3.54
CA THR A 12 -25.23 -3.29 -2.28
C THR A 12 -24.35 -2.70 -1.17
N PRO A 13 -24.73 -2.88 0.10
CA PRO A 13 -23.84 -2.49 1.18
C PRO A 13 -22.48 -3.18 1.10
N ALA A 14 -22.44 -4.41 0.60
CA ALA A 14 -21.18 -5.13 0.42
C ALA A 14 -20.32 -4.44 -0.63
N ASP A 15 -20.91 -3.97 -1.74
CA ASP A 15 -20.18 -3.24 -2.76
C ASP A 15 -19.55 -1.97 -2.20
N ARG A 16 -20.30 -1.25 -1.37
CA ARG A 16 -19.82 0.00 -0.79
C ARG A 16 -18.68 -0.25 0.19
N GLN A 17 -18.79 -1.29 0.98
CA GLN A 17 -17.73 -1.63 1.92
C GLN A 17 -16.47 -2.07 1.19
N ARG A 18 -16.63 -2.83 0.12
CA ARG A 18 -15.49 -3.25 -0.67
C ARG A 18 -14.80 -2.06 -1.31
N GLU A 19 -15.57 -1.11 -1.82
CA GLU A 19 -14.99 0.11 -2.38
C GLU A 19 -14.18 0.87 -1.33
N ARG A 20 -14.72 0.99 -0.12
CA ARG A 20 -14.01 1.67 0.95
C ARG A 20 -12.69 0.99 1.27
N LEU A 21 -12.71 -0.33 1.34
CA LEU A 21 -11.49 -1.09 1.61
C LEU A 21 -10.47 -0.92 0.49
N LEU A 22 -10.94 -0.89 -0.77
CA LEU A 22 -10.05 -0.64 -1.90
C LEU A 22 -9.43 0.74 -1.84
N LEU A 23 -10.22 1.76 -1.52
CA LEU A 23 -9.71 3.12 -1.44
C LEU A 23 -8.69 3.25 -0.32
N ASP A 24 -8.96 2.66 0.83
CA ASP A 24 -8.03 2.67 1.95
C ASP A 24 -6.74 1.94 1.57
N TYR A 25 -6.85 0.83 0.87
CA TYR A 25 -5.69 0.07 0.43
C TYR A 25 -4.84 0.88 -0.55
N PHE A 26 -5.46 1.52 -1.54
CA PHE A 26 -4.72 2.31 -2.51
C PHE A 26 -4.06 3.52 -1.86
N ALA A 27 -4.72 4.14 -0.89
CA ALA A 27 -4.12 5.25 -0.16
C ALA A 27 -2.89 4.77 0.64
N ALA A 28 -2.97 3.61 1.26
CA ALA A 28 -1.85 3.05 2.00
C ALA A 28 -0.70 2.68 1.07
N GLU A 29 -1.00 2.15 -0.10
CA GLU A 29 -0.02 1.80 -1.10
C GLU A 29 0.72 3.03 -1.60
N THR A 30 -0.03 4.10 -1.90
CA THR A 30 0.55 5.37 -2.31
C THR A 30 1.45 5.94 -1.23
N ASN A 31 1.01 5.86 0.02
CA ASN A 31 1.81 6.34 1.14
C ASN A 31 3.13 5.55 1.25
N LEU A 32 3.08 4.24 1.05
CA LEU A 32 4.28 3.42 1.08
C LEU A 32 5.24 3.82 -0.05
N GLU A 33 4.71 4.05 -1.24
CA GLU A 33 5.53 4.47 -2.38
C GLU A 33 6.21 5.81 -2.10
N GLU A 34 5.49 6.75 -1.53
CA GLU A 34 6.06 8.06 -1.22
C GLU A 34 7.12 7.97 -0.15
N LYS A 35 6.89 7.15 0.86
CA LYS A 35 7.90 6.93 1.89
C LYS A 35 9.14 6.26 1.33
N ALA A 36 8.98 5.34 0.38
CA ALA A 36 10.11 4.69 -0.26
C ALA A 36 10.93 5.69 -1.07
N LYS A 37 10.28 6.63 -1.76
CA LYS A 37 11.00 7.67 -2.49
C LYS A 37 11.80 8.55 -1.54
N ALA A 38 11.20 8.95 -0.43
CA ALA A 38 11.90 9.74 0.56
C ALA A 38 13.08 8.97 1.17
N ALA A 39 12.89 7.67 1.37
CA ALA A 39 13.95 6.82 1.91
C ALA A 39 15.14 6.74 0.95
N THR A 40 14.88 6.67 -0.35
CA THR A 40 15.93 6.65 -1.35
C THR A 40 16.79 7.90 -1.26
N VAL A 41 16.16 9.06 -1.11
CA VAL A 41 16.89 10.31 -0.98
C VAL A 41 17.73 10.30 0.30
N ARG A 42 17.15 9.88 1.42
CA ARG A 42 17.87 9.86 2.68
C ARG A 42 19.04 8.90 2.69
N LYS A 43 18.86 7.75 2.05
CA LYS A 43 19.93 6.77 1.93
C LYS A 43 21.10 7.36 1.13
N GLY A 44 20.81 8.07 0.05
CA GLY A 44 21.83 8.70 -0.77
C GLY A 44 22.58 9.80 -0.03
N VAL A 45 21.87 10.51 0.84
CA VAL A 45 22.49 11.61 1.61
C VAL A 45 23.57 11.09 2.56
N ILE A 46 23.41 9.90 3.10
CA ILE A 46 24.39 9.34 4.04
C ILE A 46 25.79 9.32 3.40
N ASP A 47 25.86 8.93 2.14
CA ASP A 47 27.15 8.77 1.46
C ASP A 47 27.81 10.10 1.13
N LEU A 48 27.08 11.21 1.26
CA LEU A 48 27.64 12.53 1.00
C LEU A 48 28.42 13.08 2.19
N TYR A 49 28.25 12.51 3.37
CA TYR A 49 28.93 12.98 4.56
C TYR A 49 30.23 12.22 4.80
N PRO A 50 31.29 12.89 5.21
CA PRO A 50 32.45 12.18 5.74
C PRO A 50 32.14 11.56 7.08
N ASP A 51 32.93 10.62 7.51
CA ASP A 51 32.76 10.00 8.82
C ASP A 51 32.79 11.08 9.89
N GLY A 52 31.87 10.97 10.83
CA GLY A 52 31.78 11.93 11.92
C GLY A 52 30.35 12.09 12.42
N PRO A 53 30.13 13.09 13.32
CA PRO A 53 28.81 13.24 13.94
C PRO A 53 27.68 13.50 12.96
N ASP A 54 27.96 14.23 11.88
CA ASP A 54 26.89 14.53 10.92
C ASP A 54 26.44 13.28 10.17
N LYS A 55 27.41 12.41 9.80
CA LYS A 55 27.08 11.15 9.17
C LYS A 55 26.31 10.25 10.12
N ASP A 56 26.73 10.22 11.38
CA ASP A 56 26.04 9.41 12.40
C ASP A 56 24.60 9.86 12.56
N ARG A 57 24.34 11.16 12.51
CA ARG A 57 22.98 11.68 12.58
C ARG A 57 22.17 11.29 11.36
N ALA A 58 22.78 11.36 10.17
CA ALA A 58 22.11 10.97 8.94
C ALA A 58 21.73 9.49 8.96
N ILE A 59 22.59 8.65 9.53
CA ILE A 59 22.32 7.22 9.67
C ILE A 59 21.13 7.01 10.61
N LYS A 60 21.09 7.73 11.74
CA LYS A 60 19.97 7.61 12.66
C LYS A 60 18.66 8.08 12.04
N ASP A 61 18.72 9.15 11.26
CA ASP A 61 17.53 9.64 10.56
C ASP A 61 17.03 8.60 9.57
N PHE A 62 17.96 7.92 8.88
CA PHE A 62 17.58 6.88 7.95
C PHE A 62 16.97 5.67 8.68
N GLU A 63 17.50 5.31 9.83
CA GLU A 63 16.92 4.22 10.63
C GLU A 63 15.49 4.52 11.04
N ALA A 64 15.19 5.78 11.37
CA ALA A 64 13.83 6.18 11.68
C ALA A 64 12.93 6.03 10.45
N VAL A 65 13.44 6.37 9.27
CA VAL A 65 12.70 6.19 8.03
C VAL A 65 12.46 4.71 7.75
N GLN A 66 13.46 3.85 7.99
CA GLN A 66 13.28 2.41 7.84
C GLN A 66 12.17 1.89 8.74
N HIS A 67 12.12 2.36 9.97
CA HIS A 67 11.04 1.96 10.87
C HIS A 67 9.68 2.40 10.33
N SER A 68 9.60 3.62 9.81
CA SER A 68 8.37 4.13 9.20
C SER A 68 7.95 3.29 7.99
N LEU A 69 8.93 2.83 7.21
CA LEU A 69 8.64 1.94 6.08
C LEU A 69 8.05 0.61 6.54
N LEU A 70 8.59 0.04 7.60
CA LEU A 70 8.05 -1.22 8.13
C LEU A 70 6.62 -1.05 8.60
N CYS A 71 6.32 0.07 9.25
CA CYS A 71 4.95 0.37 9.67
C CYS A 71 4.03 0.52 8.46
N ALA A 72 4.49 1.20 7.41
CA ALA A 72 3.68 1.37 6.21
C ALA A 72 3.43 0.05 5.49
N ILE A 73 4.42 -0.84 5.46
CA ILE A 73 4.26 -2.18 4.91
C ILE A 73 3.20 -2.95 5.69
N GLY A 74 3.26 -2.87 7.02
CA GLY A 74 2.27 -3.53 7.86
C GLY A 74 0.86 -3.03 7.58
N THR A 75 0.70 -1.73 7.36
CA THR A 75 -0.60 -1.15 7.03
C THR A 75 -1.11 -1.68 5.69
N VAL A 76 -0.25 -1.69 4.67
CA VAL A 76 -0.64 -2.21 3.34
C VAL A 76 -1.03 -3.69 3.43
N ASP A 77 -0.21 -4.48 4.12
CA ASP A 77 -0.46 -5.90 4.27
C ASP A 77 -1.75 -6.17 5.03
N GLY A 78 -1.99 -5.43 6.11
CA GLY A 78 -3.19 -5.59 6.90
C GLY A 78 -4.44 -5.26 6.10
N LEU A 79 -4.41 -4.14 5.37
CA LEU A 79 -5.53 -3.74 4.54
C LEU A 79 -5.77 -4.72 3.41
N ARG A 80 -4.70 -5.24 2.80
CA ARG A 80 -4.85 -6.24 1.75
C ARG A 80 -5.52 -7.49 2.29
N ASN A 81 -5.09 -7.95 3.46
CA ASN A 81 -5.67 -9.15 4.06
C ASN A 81 -7.12 -8.92 4.45
N ASP A 82 -7.43 -7.77 5.02
CA ASP A 82 -8.81 -7.42 5.38
C ASP A 82 -9.70 -7.40 4.16
N MET A 83 -9.22 -6.79 3.09
CA MET A 83 -9.98 -6.70 1.85
C MET A 83 -10.22 -8.08 1.25
N ARG A 84 -9.19 -8.91 1.20
CA ARG A 84 -9.33 -10.25 0.64
C ARG A 84 -10.28 -11.11 1.47
N SER A 85 -10.18 -11.00 2.78
CA SER A 85 -11.08 -11.74 3.68
C SER A 85 -12.52 -11.29 3.51
N TYR A 86 -12.73 -9.98 3.40
CA TYR A 86 -14.07 -9.44 3.22
C TYR A 86 -14.66 -9.90 1.89
N ILE A 87 -13.88 -9.82 0.81
CA ILE A 87 -14.34 -10.23 -0.51
C ILE A 87 -14.70 -11.71 -0.51
N ALA A 88 -13.88 -12.55 0.09
CA ALA A 88 -14.15 -13.97 0.16
C ALA A 88 -15.42 -14.27 0.96
N ALA A 89 -15.64 -13.53 2.06
CA ALA A 89 -16.79 -13.76 2.91
C ALA A 89 -18.09 -13.29 2.27
N HIS A 90 -18.03 -12.32 1.37
CA HIS A 90 -19.22 -11.68 0.81
C HIS A 90 -19.32 -11.84 -0.71
N GLU A 91 -18.66 -12.83 -1.24
CA GLU A 91 -18.55 -13.01 -2.69
C GLU A 91 -19.90 -13.00 -3.39
N LYS A 92 -20.92 -13.56 -2.76
CA LYS A 92 -22.25 -13.63 -3.35
C LYS A 92 -23.03 -12.34 -3.25
N ASP A 93 -22.55 -11.40 -2.47
CA ASP A 93 -23.26 -10.14 -2.22
C ASP A 93 -22.83 -9.03 -3.16
N PHE A 94 -21.82 -9.27 -4.00
CA PHE A 94 -21.29 -8.24 -4.88
C PHE A 94 -21.95 -8.28 -6.24
N GLU A 95 -22.04 -7.11 -6.86
CA GLU A 95 -22.42 -7.04 -8.27
C GLU A 95 -21.25 -7.47 -9.14
N ALA A 96 -21.55 -7.94 -10.33
CA ALA A 96 -20.53 -8.51 -11.19
C ALA A 96 -19.39 -7.56 -11.52
N THR A 97 -19.70 -6.28 -11.63
CA THR A 97 -18.71 -5.29 -12.05
C THR A 97 -17.56 -5.13 -11.08
N ALA A 98 -17.74 -5.61 -9.87
CA ALA A 98 -16.75 -5.39 -8.84
C ALA A 98 -15.62 -6.42 -8.84
N ARG A 99 -15.77 -7.50 -9.57
CA ARG A 99 -14.88 -8.64 -9.43
C ARG A 99 -13.51 -8.48 -10.08
N TRP A 100 -13.41 -7.63 -11.06
CA TRP A 100 -12.15 -7.46 -11.77
C TRP A 100 -11.06 -6.75 -10.97
N ALA A 101 -11.42 -6.10 -9.90
CA ALA A 101 -10.47 -5.31 -9.13
C ALA A 101 -9.48 -6.15 -8.33
N VAL A 102 -9.88 -7.37 -7.97
CA VAL A 102 -9.11 -8.17 -7.03
C VAL A 102 -7.73 -8.57 -7.53
N PRO A 103 -7.57 -9.06 -8.76
CA PRO A 103 -6.25 -9.48 -9.23
C PRO A 103 -5.23 -8.36 -9.26
N SER A 104 -5.65 -7.16 -9.67
CA SER A 104 -4.74 -6.02 -9.75
C SER A 104 -4.18 -5.66 -8.39
N VAL A 105 -5.04 -5.66 -7.38
CA VAL A 105 -4.64 -5.33 -6.02
C VAL A 105 -3.58 -6.31 -5.52
N ASN A 106 -3.78 -7.59 -5.76
CA ASN A 106 -2.85 -8.61 -5.30
C ASN A 106 -1.46 -8.44 -5.90
N ILE A 107 -1.41 -8.19 -7.18
CA ILE A 107 -0.14 -8.05 -7.88
C ILE A 107 0.59 -6.79 -7.42
N SER A 108 -0.15 -5.71 -7.31
CA SER A 108 0.44 -4.42 -6.99
C SER A 108 1.11 -4.42 -5.61
N SER A 109 0.41 -4.88 -4.60
CA SER A 109 0.95 -4.84 -3.24
C SER A 109 2.18 -5.73 -3.10
N HIS A 110 2.16 -6.90 -3.74
CA HIS A 110 3.28 -7.81 -3.68
C HIS A 110 4.54 -7.17 -4.27
N THR A 111 4.41 -6.55 -5.42
CA THR A 111 5.53 -5.92 -6.11
C THR A 111 6.14 -4.78 -5.28
N ILE A 112 5.29 -3.93 -4.74
CA ILE A 112 5.75 -2.78 -3.98
C ILE A 112 6.46 -3.21 -2.71
N ILE A 113 5.89 -4.15 -1.98
CA ILE A 113 6.47 -4.61 -0.73
C ILE A 113 7.81 -5.30 -0.97
N GLU A 114 7.89 -6.14 -2.00
CA GLU A 114 9.15 -6.80 -2.34
C GLU A 114 10.23 -5.79 -2.69
N LYS A 115 9.87 -4.76 -3.44
CA LYS A 115 10.83 -3.75 -3.83
C LYS A 115 11.37 -3.02 -2.61
N VAL A 116 10.50 -2.66 -1.67
CA VAL A 116 10.92 -1.95 -0.46
C VAL A 116 11.85 -2.83 0.38
N TYR A 117 11.53 -4.09 0.55
CA TYR A 117 12.42 -4.99 1.28
C TYR A 117 13.77 -5.12 0.61
N ARG A 118 13.79 -5.27 -0.71
CA ARG A 118 15.04 -5.40 -1.45
C ARG A 118 15.89 -4.14 -1.35
N ASP A 119 15.26 -2.98 -1.50
CA ASP A 119 16.01 -1.72 -1.59
C ASP A 119 16.51 -1.24 -0.23
N PHE A 120 15.80 -1.55 0.85
CA PHE A 120 16.10 -0.93 2.15
C PHE A 120 16.39 -1.91 3.27
N PHE A 121 16.11 -3.18 3.11
CA PHE A 121 16.27 -4.18 4.17
C PHE A 121 17.05 -5.41 3.74
N ALA A 122 17.50 -5.48 2.51
CA ALA A 122 18.24 -6.64 2.05
C ALA A 122 19.52 -6.80 2.85
N ALA A 123 19.89 -8.04 3.13
CA ALA A 123 21.14 -8.33 3.81
C ALA A 123 22.30 -7.88 2.96
N ARG A 124 23.34 -7.44 3.61
CA ARG A 124 24.56 -7.01 2.90
C ARG A 124 25.51 -8.13 2.71
#